data_7d543bd3b06ae9452c517028bc6d66bc
#
_entry.id   7d543bd3b06ae9452c517028bc6d66bc
#
_cell.length_a   1.000
_cell.length_b   1.000
_cell.length_c   1.000
_cell.angle_alpha   90.00
_cell.angle_beta   90.00
_cell.angle_gamma   90.00
#
_symmetry.space_group_name_H-M   'P 1'
#
loop_
_entity.id
_entity.type
_entity.pdbx_description
1 polymer ?
#
loop_
_entity_poly.entity_id
_entity_poly.type
_entity_poly.pdbx_seq_one_letter_code
_entity_poly.pdbx_strand_id
1 'polypeptide(L)'
;MATIKDIANRLGVSVSTVSKGLNGASDISDELRQMVLDTAVEMGYSTKRSKKVENRKLCIFIENMNYETIDEFGYDIVLGFKQNAFRRKWDVDILPITPAFQEEEKYDTFLLKNGYCGAFLMGLALHDSWIKQLENTTMPTVLLDNFISGNPNVCYLGTDSYEGIAMAVNHLVNLGHKNIAFLNGSLYSLVSDQRQEAFESAMAAASLPVQKDLTAYGYYVSDSAKYHVPGRSEERRVGKECRSR
;
A
#
# COMPACT_ATOMS: atom_id res chain seq x y z
N MET A 1 -20.25 -21.09 0.37
CA MET A 1 -20.32 -19.80 -0.35
C MET A 1 -21.75 -19.31 -0.28
N ALA A 2 -22.00 -18.17 0.32
CA ALA A 2 -23.35 -17.63 0.48
C ALA A 2 -24.01 -17.33 -0.87
N THR A 3 -25.32 -17.40 -0.92
CA THR A 3 -26.13 -17.10 -2.11
C THR A 3 -27.01 -15.86 -1.85
N ILE A 4 -27.54 -15.26 -2.93
CA ILE A 4 -28.50 -14.16 -2.81
C ILE A 4 -29.71 -14.54 -1.94
N LYS A 5 -30.12 -15.83 -1.98
CA LYS A 5 -31.21 -16.32 -1.12
C LYS A 5 -30.84 -16.31 0.37
N ASP A 6 -29.59 -16.65 0.70
CA ASP A 6 -29.13 -16.65 2.08
C ASP A 6 -29.09 -15.24 2.64
N ILE A 7 -28.65 -14.25 1.83
CA ILE A 7 -28.69 -12.82 2.18
C ILE A 7 -30.14 -12.36 2.39
N ALA A 8 -31.03 -12.71 1.46
CA ALA A 8 -32.44 -12.35 1.54
C ALA A 8 -33.10 -12.89 2.82
N ASN A 9 -32.83 -14.16 3.15
CA ASN A 9 -33.31 -14.78 4.37
C ASN A 9 -32.79 -14.10 5.63
N ARG A 10 -31.50 -13.75 5.67
CA ARG A 10 -30.87 -13.09 6.83
C ARG A 10 -31.43 -11.68 7.07
N LEU A 11 -31.73 -10.94 6.00
CA LEU A 11 -32.28 -9.58 6.07
C LEU A 11 -33.81 -9.52 6.15
N GLY A 12 -34.49 -10.65 5.95
CA GLY A 12 -35.96 -10.66 5.90
C GLY A 12 -36.54 -9.93 4.70
N VAL A 13 -35.84 -9.83 3.58
CA VAL A 13 -36.24 -9.14 2.36
C VAL A 13 -36.38 -10.12 1.18
N SER A 14 -36.96 -9.65 0.08
CA SER A 14 -37.07 -10.46 -1.13
C SER A 14 -35.72 -10.65 -1.83
N VAL A 15 -35.55 -11.77 -2.56
CA VAL A 15 -34.40 -12.02 -3.41
C VAL A 15 -34.21 -10.92 -4.46
N SER A 16 -35.32 -10.36 -4.97
CA SER A 16 -35.26 -9.23 -5.91
C SER A 16 -34.69 -7.97 -5.26
N THR A 17 -35.06 -7.69 -3.99
CA THR A 17 -34.50 -6.57 -3.21
C THR A 17 -33.01 -6.70 -3.02
N VAL A 18 -32.52 -7.88 -2.63
CA VAL A 18 -31.07 -8.13 -2.52
C VAL A 18 -30.39 -7.95 -3.87
N SER A 19 -30.97 -8.48 -4.95
CA SER A 19 -30.41 -8.29 -6.30
C SER A 19 -30.31 -6.82 -6.70
N LYS A 20 -31.32 -6.01 -6.38
CA LYS A 20 -31.33 -4.57 -6.61
C LYS A 20 -30.24 -3.86 -5.79
N GLY A 21 -30.10 -4.19 -4.50
CA GLY A 21 -29.06 -3.66 -3.63
C GLY A 21 -27.65 -3.93 -4.16
N LEU A 22 -27.38 -5.17 -4.52
CA LEU A 22 -26.09 -5.57 -5.09
C LEU A 22 -25.79 -4.94 -6.46
N ASN A 23 -26.81 -4.61 -7.24
CA ASN A 23 -26.67 -4.05 -8.59
C ASN A 23 -26.79 -2.53 -8.65
N GLY A 24 -27.00 -1.85 -7.51
CA GLY A 24 -27.08 -0.40 -7.45
C GLY A 24 -28.32 0.18 -8.13
N ALA A 25 -29.45 -0.53 -8.10
CA ALA A 25 -30.69 -0.03 -8.62
C ALA A 25 -31.16 1.22 -7.84
N SER A 26 -31.76 2.19 -8.54
CA SER A 26 -32.17 3.48 -7.99
C SER A 26 -33.47 3.43 -7.19
N ASP A 27 -34.15 2.30 -7.19
CA ASP A 27 -35.47 2.10 -6.58
C ASP A 27 -35.44 1.42 -5.20
N ILE A 28 -34.29 1.47 -4.53
CA ILE A 28 -34.11 1.09 -3.12
C ILE A 28 -33.42 2.21 -2.35
N SER A 29 -33.66 2.30 -1.03
CA SER A 29 -33.01 3.30 -0.20
C SER A 29 -31.52 2.99 -0.02
N ASP A 30 -30.71 4.03 0.23
CA ASP A 30 -29.28 3.89 0.45
C ASP A 30 -29.00 3.07 1.71
N GLU A 31 -29.80 3.20 2.77
CA GLU A 31 -29.66 2.40 3.99
C GLU A 31 -29.87 0.92 3.72
N LEU A 32 -30.91 0.56 2.97
CA LEU A 32 -31.20 -0.85 2.63
C LEU A 32 -30.13 -1.40 1.70
N ARG A 33 -29.64 -0.59 0.77
CA ARG A 33 -28.52 -0.95 -0.09
C ARG A 33 -27.26 -1.24 0.72
N GLN A 34 -26.94 -0.37 1.69
CA GLN A 34 -25.78 -0.55 2.57
C GLN A 34 -25.90 -1.83 3.40
N MET A 35 -27.09 -2.09 4.00
CA MET A 35 -27.33 -3.33 4.72
C MET A 35 -27.15 -4.59 3.87
N VAL A 36 -27.61 -4.55 2.63
CA VAL A 36 -27.42 -5.67 1.68
C VAL A 36 -25.94 -5.90 1.38
N LEU A 37 -25.16 -4.84 1.14
CA LEU A 37 -23.74 -4.91 0.85
C LEU A 37 -22.94 -5.44 2.05
N ASP A 38 -23.18 -4.89 3.24
CA ASP A 38 -22.52 -5.32 4.47
C ASP A 38 -22.81 -6.79 4.78
N THR A 39 -24.09 -7.20 4.69
CA THR A 39 -24.48 -8.60 4.89
C THR A 39 -23.85 -9.53 3.84
N ALA A 40 -23.74 -9.07 2.59
CA ALA A 40 -23.08 -9.85 1.54
C ALA A 40 -21.61 -10.09 1.87
N VAL A 41 -20.91 -9.06 2.33
CA VAL A 41 -19.50 -9.14 2.77
C VAL A 41 -19.38 -10.08 3.98
N GLU A 42 -20.16 -9.87 5.03
CA GLU A 42 -20.16 -10.71 6.24
C GLU A 42 -20.38 -12.21 5.95
N MET A 43 -21.23 -12.51 4.97
CA MET A 43 -21.54 -13.88 4.56
C MET A 43 -20.56 -14.46 3.54
N GLY A 44 -19.52 -13.72 3.16
CA GLY A 44 -18.56 -14.14 2.14
C GLY A 44 -19.21 -14.35 0.76
N TYR A 45 -20.21 -13.53 0.42
CA TYR A 45 -20.84 -13.56 -0.88
C TYR A 45 -19.93 -12.96 -1.92
N SER A 46 -19.54 -13.75 -2.91
CA SER A 46 -18.86 -13.24 -4.10
C SER A 46 -19.82 -13.16 -5.27
N THR A 47 -19.90 -12.01 -5.91
CA THR A 47 -20.78 -11.83 -7.06
C THR A 47 -20.37 -12.79 -8.19
N LYS A 48 -21.33 -13.56 -8.73
CA LYS A 48 -21.12 -14.34 -9.96
C LYS A 48 -20.76 -13.46 -11.17
N ARG A 49 -20.84 -12.14 -11.02
CA ARG A 49 -20.42 -11.15 -12.02
C ARG A 49 -18.93 -11.28 -12.40
N SER A 50 -18.07 -11.74 -11.49
CA SER A 50 -16.68 -12.03 -11.81
C SER A 50 -16.51 -13.16 -12.86
N LYS A 51 -17.58 -13.91 -13.16
CA LYS A 51 -17.57 -14.98 -14.18
C LYS A 51 -18.07 -14.55 -15.57
N LYS A 52 -18.75 -13.41 -15.71
CA LYS A 52 -19.08 -12.82 -17.00
C LYS A 52 -17.99 -11.82 -17.40
N VAL A 53 -17.38 -12.07 -18.53
CA VAL A 53 -16.23 -11.36 -19.13
C VAL A 53 -16.47 -9.84 -19.34
N GLU A 54 -17.66 -9.32 -19.06
CA GLU A 54 -18.08 -7.97 -19.48
C GLU A 54 -17.69 -6.81 -18.55
N ASN A 55 -17.28 -7.04 -17.29
CA ASN A 55 -16.83 -5.96 -16.40
C ASN A 55 -15.63 -6.42 -15.56
N ARG A 56 -14.45 -6.41 -16.18
CA ARG A 56 -13.18 -6.65 -15.48
C ARG A 56 -12.63 -5.31 -15.00
N LYS A 57 -12.99 -4.93 -13.77
CA LYS A 57 -12.60 -3.65 -13.19
C LYS A 57 -11.74 -3.85 -11.96
N LEU A 58 -10.58 -3.21 -11.96
CA LEU A 58 -9.64 -3.16 -10.84
C LEU A 58 -9.53 -1.72 -10.34
N CYS A 59 -9.03 -1.54 -9.13
CA CYS A 59 -8.64 -0.24 -8.64
C CYS A 59 -7.23 -0.25 -8.07
N ILE A 60 -6.58 0.91 -8.15
CA ILE A 60 -5.35 1.23 -7.43
C ILE A 60 -5.72 2.24 -6.38
N PHE A 61 -5.56 1.90 -5.10
CA PHE A 61 -5.65 2.85 -4.01
C PHE A 61 -4.27 3.40 -3.69
N ILE A 62 -4.15 4.72 -3.60
CA ILE A 62 -2.88 5.38 -3.35
C ILE A 62 -3.03 6.32 -2.16
N GLU A 63 -2.18 6.15 -1.17
CA GLU A 63 -2.06 7.02 -0.01
C GLU A 63 -0.59 7.40 0.19
N ASN A 64 -0.34 8.62 0.67
CA ASN A 64 1.01 9.09 1.04
C ASN A 64 2.10 8.88 -0.04
N MET A 65 1.72 8.80 -1.31
CA MET A 65 2.65 8.54 -2.40
C MET A 65 2.30 9.38 -3.63
N ASN A 66 3.30 10.06 -4.21
CA ASN A 66 3.15 10.78 -5.46
C ASN A 66 3.34 9.83 -6.66
N TYR A 67 2.52 10.02 -7.70
CA TYR A 67 2.47 9.11 -8.86
C TYR A 67 2.09 9.80 -10.19
N GLU A 68 1.96 11.11 -10.21
CA GLU A 68 1.42 11.85 -11.36
C GLU A 68 2.49 12.19 -12.40
N THR A 69 3.74 12.37 -11.97
CA THR A 69 4.86 12.77 -12.83
C THR A 69 5.98 11.72 -12.86
N ILE A 70 6.76 11.72 -13.95
CA ILE A 70 7.81 10.74 -14.22
C ILE A 70 8.91 10.70 -13.16
N ASP A 71 9.10 11.78 -12.42
CA ASP A 71 10.12 11.88 -11.38
C ASP A 71 9.62 11.33 -10.03
N GLU A 72 8.37 10.91 -9.96
CA GLU A 72 7.74 10.42 -8.74
C GLU A 72 7.79 8.89 -8.66
N PHE A 73 8.04 8.38 -7.45
CA PHE A 73 8.23 6.93 -7.23
C PHE A 73 7.04 6.08 -7.70
N GLY A 74 5.81 6.54 -7.49
CA GLY A 74 4.60 5.81 -7.88
C GLY A 74 4.31 5.78 -9.37
N TYR A 75 4.90 6.67 -10.17
CA TYR A 75 4.56 6.85 -11.58
C TYR A 75 4.73 5.58 -12.41
N ASP A 76 5.93 5.02 -12.43
CA ASP A 76 6.22 3.82 -13.22
C ASP A 76 5.45 2.60 -12.74
N ILE A 77 5.17 2.50 -11.43
CA ILE A 77 4.39 1.42 -10.84
C ILE A 77 2.95 1.47 -11.35
N VAL A 78 2.32 2.64 -11.25
CA VAL A 78 0.94 2.86 -11.72
C VAL A 78 0.85 2.67 -13.23
N LEU A 79 1.80 3.22 -13.99
CA LEU A 79 1.85 3.09 -15.44
C LEU A 79 2.00 1.62 -15.86
N GLY A 80 2.93 0.90 -15.25
CA GLY A 80 3.16 -0.53 -15.51
C GLY A 80 1.95 -1.39 -15.20
N PHE A 81 1.28 -1.12 -14.06
CA PHE A 81 0.04 -1.82 -13.71
C PHE A 81 -1.06 -1.57 -14.75
N LYS A 82 -1.33 -0.30 -15.11
CA LYS A 82 -2.35 0.06 -16.12
C LYS A 82 -2.07 -0.57 -17.48
N GLN A 83 -0.83 -0.53 -17.95
CA GLN A 83 -0.45 -1.12 -19.24
C GLN A 83 -0.69 -2.63 -19.26
N ASN A 84 -0.32 -3.35 -18.19
CA ASN A 84 -0.56 -4.80 -18.11
C ASN A 84 -2.04 -5.15 -17.96
N ALA A 85 -2.80 -4.39 -17.20
CA ALA A 85 -4.25 -4.53 -17.08
C ALA A 85 -4.94 -4.34 -18.44
N PHE A 86 -4.60 -3.25 -19.15
CA PHE A 86 -5.14 -2.94 -20.47
C PHE A 86 -4.88 -4.06 -21.49
N ARG A 87 -3.65 -4.60 -21.55
CA ARG A 87 -3.32 -5.74 -22.42
C ARG A 87 -4.19 -6.97 -22.15
N ARG A 88 -4.66 -7.12 -20.92
CA ARG A 88 -5.53 -8.22 -20.47
C ARG A 88 -7.02 -7.87 -20.49
N LYS A 89 -7.38 -6.72 -21.04
CA LYS A 89 -8.75 -6.20 -21.13
C LYS A 89 -9.39 -6.00 -19.74
N TRP A 90 -8.63 -5.43 -18.82
CA TRP A 90 -9.09 -4.96 -17.51
C TRP A 90 -9.13 -3.44 -17.50
N ASP A 91 -10.21 -2.87 -16.98
CA ASP A 91 -10.30 -1.46 -16.66
C ASP A 91 -9.66 -1.20 -15.30
N VAL A 92 -9.02 -0.05 -15.14
CA VAL A 92 -8.32 0.33 -13.90
C VAL A 92 -8.67 1.76 -13.53
N ASP A 93 -9.29 1.93 -12.36
CA ASP A 93 -9.44 3.23 -11.72
C ASP A 93 -8.27 3.49 -10.78
N ILE A 94 -7.85 4.75 -10.68
CA ILE A 94 -6.89 5.20 -9.68
C ILE A 94 -7.64 6.05 -8.68
N LEU A 95 -7.53 5.71 -7.41
CA LEU A 95 -8.27 6.34 -6.32
C LEU A 95 -7.29 6.79 -5.23
N PRO A 96 -6.93 8.09 -5.22
CA PRO A 96 -6.25 8.66 -4.06
C PRO A 96 -7.16 8.55 -2.84
N ILE A 97 -6.63 8.04 -1.75
CA ILE A 97 -7.35 7.84 -0.49
C ILE A 97 -6.65 8.54 0.67
N THR A 98 -7.38 8.71 1.75
CA THR A 98 -6.89 9.31 2.99
C THR A 98 -7.29 8.43 4.17
N PRO A 99 -6.68 8.58 5.37
CA PRO A 99 -7.11 7.88 6.57
C PRO A 99 -8.61 8.10 6.88
N ALA A 100 -9.13 9.33 6.70
CA ALA A 100 -10.54 9.63 6.90
C ALA A 100 -11.44 8.83 5.94
N PHE A 101 -11.05 8.70 4.67
CA PHE A 101 -11.78 7.86 3.72
C PHE A 101 -11.82 6.39 4.17
N GLN A 102 -10.72 5.87 4.70
CA GLN A 102 -10.64 4.49 5.20
C GLN A 102 -11.49 4.26 6.47
N GLU A 103 -11.74 5.29 7.26
CA GLU A 103 -12.62 5.23 8.43
C GLU A 103 -14.09 5.23 8.05
N GLU A 104 -14.46 5.99 7.01
CA GLU A 104 -15.83 6.13 6.53
C GLU A 104 -16.29 4.95 5.68
N GLU A 105 -15.39 4.38 4.84
CA GLU A 105 -15.73 3.33 3.89
C GLU A 105 -15.07 1.99 4.30
N LYS A 106 -15.87 0.94 4.43
CA LYS A 106 -15.38 -0.42 4.63
C LYS A 106 -14.78 -0.96 3.34
N TYR A 107 -13.60 -1.55 3.41
CA TYR A 107 -12.83 -2.00 2.25
C TYR A 107 -13.60 -2.92 1.30
N ASP A 108 -14.05 -4.09 1.77
CA ASP A 108 -14.77 -5.05 0.92
C ASP A 108 -16.11 -4.50 0.41
N THR A 109 -16.83 -3.73 1.24
CA THR A 109 -18.09 -3.09 0.87
C THR A 109 -17.87 -2.06 -0.24
N PHE A 110 -16.82 -1.24 -0.14
CA PHE A 110 -16.48 -0.27 -1.17
C PHE A 110 -16.17 -0.95 -2.51
N LEU A 111 -15.34 -2.00 -2.50
CA LEU A 111 -15.01 -2.75 -3.73
C LEU A 111 -16.27 -3.38 -4.35
N LEU A 112 -17.11 -4.00 -3.53
CA LEU A 112 -18.33 -4.64 -4.00
C LEU A 112 -19.34 -3.61 -4.58
N LYS A 113 -19.55 -2.47 -3.89
CA LYS A 113 -20.43 -1.38 -4.29
C LYS A 113 -20.05 -0.78 -5.64
N ASN A 114 -18.76 -0.68 -5.92
CA ASN A 114 -18.23 -0.08 -7.15
C ASN A 114 -17.89 -1.11 -8.24
N GLY A 115 -18.14 -2.39 -7.99
CA GLY A 115 -17.97 -3.48 -8.95
C GLY A 115 -16.52 -3.83 -9.25
N TYR A 116 -15.60 -3.54 -8.34
CA TYR A 116 -14.20 -3.94 -8.46
C TYR A 116 -14.04 -5.44 -8.19
N CYS A 117 -13.16 -6.07 -8.95
CA CYS A 117 -12.83 -7.50 -8.80
C CYS A 117 -11.59 -7.74 -7.95
N GLY A 118 -10.86 -6.69 -7.63
CA GLY A 118 -9.65 -6.70 -6.82
C GLY A 118 -9.00 -5.33 -6.78
N ALA A 119 -8.02 -5.17 -5.91
CA ALA A 119 -7.33 -3.89 -5.72
C ALA A 119 -5.82 -4.06 -5.57
N PHE A 120 -5.11 -2.98 -5.91
CA PHE A 120 -3.70 -2.77 -5.60
C PHE A 120 -3.59 -1.57 -4.68
N LEU A 121 -2.98 -1.73 -3.51
CA LEU A 121 -2.86 -0.72 -2.48
C LEU A 121 -1.41 -0.28 -2.35
N MET A 122 -1.19 1.02 -2.36
CA MET A 122 0.13 1.64 -2.32
C MET A 122 0.17 2.73 -1.24
N GLY A 123 1.25 2.75 -0.45
CA GLY A 123 1.55 3.83 0.48
C GLY A 123 0.78 3.81 1.81
N LEU A 124 0.06 2.74 2.14
CA LEU A 124 -0.64 2.60 3.41
C LEU A 124 0.33 2.55 4.59
N ALA A 125 -0.03 3.22 5.68
CA ALA A 125 0.66 3.13 6.94
C ALA A 125 0.20 1.92 7.77
N LEU A 126 1.05 1.42 8.68
CA LEU A 126 0.75 0.23 9.50
C LEU A 126 -0.50 0.40 10.40
N HIS A 127 -0.86 1.63 10.74
CA HIS A 127 -2.00 1.93 11.61
C HIS A 127 -3.30 2.27 10.86
N ASP A 128 -3.28 2.25 9.54
CA ASP A 128 -4.45 2.56 8.73
C ASP A 128 -5.58 1.56 8.97
N SER A 129 -6.81 2.06 8.99
CA SER A 129 -7.97 1.25 9.37
C SER A 129 -8.22 0.07 8.43
N TRP A 130 -7.88 0.20 7.16
CA TRP A 130 -8.03 -0.88 6.20
C TRP A 130 -7.03 -2.01 6.41
N ILE A 131 -5.85 -1.77 7.01
CA ILE A 131 -4.87 -2.83 7.31
C ILE A 131 -5.51 -3.96 8.12
N LYS A 132 -6.30 -3.62 9.16
CA LYS A 132 -7.03 -4.62 9.96
C LYS A 132 -8.14 -5.33 9.17
N GLN A 133 -8.82 -4.60 8.28
CA GLN A 133 -9.87 -5.19 7.44
C GLN A 133 -9.29 -6.19 6.44
N LEU A 134 -8.08 -5.95 5.94
CA LEU A 134 -7.39 -6.84 5.00
C LEU A 134 -7.04 -8.20 5.59
N GLU A 135 -6.93 -8.34 6.91
CA GLU A 135 -6.75 -9.64 7.56
C GLU A 135 -7.88 -10.63 7.23
N ASN A 136 -9.09 -10.12 6.97
CA ASN A 136 -10.30 -10.92 6.73
C ASN A 136 -10.94 -10.64 5.37
N THR A 137 -10.31 -9.87 4.50
CA THR A 137 -10.87 -9.56 3.18
C THR A 137 -11.09 -10.81 2.34
N THR A 138 -12.19 -10.83 1.61
CA THR A 138 -12.48 -11.86 0.61
C THR A 138 -12.09 -11.41 -0.80
N MET A 139 -11.67 -10.16 -0.95
CA MET A 139 -11.34 -9.54 -2.22
C MET A 139 -9.85 -9.75 -2.56
N PRO A 140 -9.54 -10.18 -3.81
CA PRO A 140 -8.16 -10.26 -4.26
C PRO A 140 -7.44 -8.92 -4.13
N THR A 141 -6.39 -8.89 -3.35
CA THR A 141 -5.67 -7.67 -2.99
C THR A 141 -4.17 -7.86 -3.12
N VAL A 142 -3.50 -6.86 -3.66
CA VAL A 142 -2.03 -6.76 -3.66
C VAL A 142 -1.63 -5.55 -2.85
N LEU A 143 -0.67 -5.71 -1.95
CA LEU A 143 -0.08 -4.65 -1.15
C LEU A 143 1.33 -4.34 -1.66
N LEU A 144 1.63 -3.08 -1.89
CA LEU A 144 3.00 -2.62 -2.11
C LEU A 144 3.62 -2.24 -0.75
N ASP A 145 4.80 -2.81 -0.49
CA ASP A 145 5.61 -2.46 0.67
C ASP A 145 4.89 -2.58 2.03
N ASN A 146 3.88 -3.46 2.09
CA ASN A 146 3.14 -3.79 3.31
C ASN A 146 2.77 -5.27 3.32
N PHE A 147 2.51 -5.85 4.49
CA PHE A 147 2.33 -7.29 4.62
C PHE A 147 1.18 -7.65 5.58
N ILE A 148 0.33 -8.58 5.14
CA ILE A 148 -0.72 -9.20 5.96
C ILE A 148 -0.46 -10.71 6.00
N SER A 149 -0.33 -11.27 7.19
CA SER A 149 -0.15 -12.71 7.36
C SER A 149 -1.49 -13.44 7.36
N GLY A 150 -1.50 -14.66 6.82
CA GLY A 150 -2.60 -15.62 6.99
C GLY A 150 -3.81 -15.44 6.07
N ASN A 151 -3.94 -14.36 5.30
CA ASN A 151 -5.02 -14.23 4.34
C ASN A 151 -4.57 -14.60 2.92
N PRO A 152 -5.10 -15.71 2.33
CA PRO A 152 -4.72 -16.16 0.99
C PRO A 152 -5.20 -15.22 -0.14
N ASN A 153 -6.10 -14.29 0.14
CA ASN A 153 -6.58 -13.31 -0.83
C ASN A 153 -5.67 -12.07 -0.91
N VAL A 154 -4.71 -11.94 0.00
CA VAL A 154 -3.80 -10.80 0.06
C VAL A 154 -2.40 -11.24 -0.33
N CYS A 155 -1.85 -10.62 -1.36
CA CYS A 155 -0.47 -10.81 -1.81
C CYS A 155 0.37 -9.58 -1.44
N TYR A 156 1.65 -9.82 -1.17
CA TYR A 156 2.66 -8.81 -0.91
C TYR A 156 3.58 -8.64 -2.12
N LEU A 157 3.91 -7.40 -2.41
CA LEU A 157 4.94 -7.02 -3.37
C LEU A 157 5.86 -5.99 -2.70
N GLY A 158 7.16 -6.23 -2.73
CA GLY A 158 8.14 -5.32 -2.14
C GLY A 158 9.56 -5.73 -2.45
N THR A 159 10.51 -4.95 -1.97
CA THR A 159 11.94 -5.23 -2.09
C THR A 159 12.46 -5.97 -0.86
N ASP A 160 13.53 -6.74 -1.02
CA ASP A 160 14.27 -7.27 0.12
C ASP A 160 15.09 -6.14 0.76
N SER A 161 14.50 -5.54 1.80
CA SER A 161 15.11 -4.44 2.54
C SER A 161 16.36 -4.87 3.30
N TYR A 162 16.41 -6.12 3.79
CA TYR A 162 17.56 -6.62 4.55
C TYR A 162 18.77 -6.82 3.65
N GLU A 163 18.59 -7.49 2.51
CA GLU A 163 19.67 -7.67 1.54
C GLU A 163 20.16 -6.32 1.01
N GLY A 164 19.25 -5.46 0.56
CA GLY A 164 19.59 -4.17 -0.03
C GLY A 164 20.38 -3.25 0.92
N ILE A 165 19.96 -3.13 2.17
CA ILE A 165 20.65 -2.31 3.18
C ILE A 165 21.99 -2.94 3.57
N ALA A 166 22.05 -4.27 3.74
CA ALA A 166 23.29 -4.96 4.04
C ALA A 166 24.34 -4.75 2.94
N MET A 167 23.93 -4.83 1.67
CA MET A 167 24.81 -4.55 0.53
C MET A 167 25.34 -3.11 0.57
N ALA A 168 24.49 -2.13 0.84
CA ALA A 168 24.88 -0.72 0.90
C ALA A 168 25.87 -0.45 2.03
N VAL A 169 25.60 -0.95 3.23
CA VAL A 169 26.50 -0.80 4.39
C VAL A 169 27.84 -1.49 4.12
N ASN A 170 27.84 -2.73 3.64
CA ASN A 170 29.05 -3.47 3.32
C ASN A 170 29.89 -2.76 2.25
N HIS A 171 29.26 -2.17 1.25
CA HIS A 171 29.95 -1.38 0.24
C HIS A 171 30.71 -0.20 0.87
N LEU A 172 30.03 0.58 1.73
CA LEU A 172 30.67 1.71 2.42
C LEU A 172 31.78 1.28 3.37
N VAL A 173 31.59 0.19 4.11
CA VAL A 173 32.62 -0.38 4.99
C VAL A 173 33.85 -0.81 4.20
N ASN A 174 33.68 -1.47 3.05
CA ASN A 174 34.76 -1.89 2.17
C ASN A 174 35.55 -0.70 1.58
N LEU A 175 34.92 0.47 1.44
CA LEU A 175 35.55 1.73 1.07
C LEU A 175 36.26 2.43 2.25
N GLY A 176 36.19 1.86 3.46
CA GLY A 176 36.84 2.37 4.67
C GLY A 176 36.01 3.36 5.48
N HIS A 177 34.76 3.56 5.14
CA HIS A 177 33.87 4.43 5.91
C HIS A 177 33.49 3.79 7.25
N LYS A 178 33.61 4.55 8.33
CA LYS A 178 33.28 4.12 9.70
C LYS A 178 32.06 4.87 10.27
N ASN A 179 31.82 6.08 9.80
CA ASN A 179 30.70 6.91 10.19
C ASN A 179 29.69 6.91 9.04
N ILE A 180 28.67 6.06 9.13
CA ILE A 180 27.67 5.89 8.10
C ILE A 180 26.37 6.55 8.57
N ALA A 181 25.89 7.53 7.82
CA ALA A 181 24.60 8.15 8.06
C ALA A 181 23.47 7.38 7.38
N PHE A 182 22.32 7.30 8.02
CA PHE A 182 21.13 6.66 7.51
C PHE A 182 19.94 7.61 7.47
N LEU A 183 19.48 7.96 6.29
CA LEU A 183 18.24 8.69 6.08
C LEU A 183 17.16 7.70 5.68
N ASN A 184 16.32 7.34 6.65
CA ASN A 184 15.24 6.38 6.48
C ASN A 184 13.99 7.03 5.84
N GLY A 185 12.97 6.22 5.54
CA GLY A 185 11.70 6.65 4.96
C GLY A 185 10.76 7.32 5.97
N SER A 186 9.51 6.89 5.99
CA SER A 186 8.47 7.43 6.89
C SER A 186 8.35 6.60 8.17
N LEU A 187 7.95 7.25 9.27
CA LEU A 187 7.47 6.55 10.46
C LEU A 187 6.21 5.76 10.13
N TYR A 188 5.99 4.65 10.85
CA TYR A 188 4.83 3.75 10.65
C TYR A 188 4.76 3.09 9.27
N SER A 189 5.88 3.00 8.58
CA SER A 189 6.02 2.26 7.33
C SER A 189 6.77 0.95 7.59
N LEU A 190 6.18 -0.18 7.22
CA LEU A 190 6.81 -1.49 7.37
C LEU A 190 8.21 -1.54 6.75
N VAL A 191 8.36 -0.98 5.55
CA VAL A 191 9.65 -0.93 4.85
C VAL A 191 10.67 -0.07 5.58
N SER A 192 10.24 1.03 6.22
CA SER A 192 11.15 1.86 7.02
C SER A 192 11.62 1.12 8.28
N ASP A 193 10.74 0.38 8.93
CA ASP A 193 11.09 -0.43 10.11
C ASP A 193 12.07 -1.54 9.71
N GLN A 194 11.79 -2.28 8.64
CA GLN A 194 12.68 -3.32 8.10
C GLN A 194 14.06 -2.75 7.72
N ARG A 195 14.12 -1.58 7.09
CA ARG A 195 15.38 -0.92 6.71
C ARG A 195 16.16 -0.44 7.92
N GLN A 196 15.47 0.02 8.96
CA GLN A 196 16.12 0.40 10.23
C GLN A 196 16.78 -0.82 10.89
N GLU A 197 16.03 -1.91 11.03
CA GLU A 197 16.56 -3.15 11.60
C GLU A 197 17.71 -3.72 10.78
N ALA A 198 17.60 -3.68 9.45
CA ALA A 198 18.65 -4.12 8.54
C ALA A 198 19.92 -3.27 8.67
N PHE A 199 19.77 -1.95 8.79
CA PHE A 199 20.88 -1.02 9.00
C PHE A 199 21.61 -1.30 10.31
N GLU A 200 20.87 -1.41 11.41
CA GLU A 200 21.42 -1.71 12.73
C GLU A 200 22.15 -3.07 12.74
N SER A 201 21.56 -4.09 12.12
CA SER A 201 22.15 -5.41 11.98
C SER A 201 23.44 -5.41 11.15
N ALA A 202 23.44 -4.70 10.02
CA ALA A 202 24.62 -4.60 9.14
C ALA A 202 25.78 -3.82 9.80
N MET A 203 25.48 -2.73 10.51
CA MET A 203 26.46 -1.97 11.29
C MET A 203 27.06 -2.82 12.41
N ALA A 204 26.24 -3.58 13.13
CA ALA A 204 26.70 -4.49 14.18
C ALA A 204 27.60 -5.59 13.60
N ALA A 205 27.25 -6.19 12.47
CA ALA A 205 28.06 -7.19 11.77
C ALA A 205 29.43 -6.63 11.36
N ALA A 206 29.49 -5.34 10.99
CA ALA A 206 30.73 -4.62 10.69
C ALA A 206 31.50 -4.14 11.94
N SER A 207 31.00 -4.41 13.16
CA SER A 207 31.52 -3.89 14.41
C SER A 207 31.59 -2.35 14.48
N LEU A 208 30.63 -1.69 13.86
CA LEU A 208 30.48 -0.24 13.84
C LEU A 208 29.27 0.19 14.68
N PRO A 209 29.38 1.28 15.47
CA PRO A 209 28.27 1.79 16.26
C PRO A 209 27.27 2.54 15.37
N VAL A 210 25.97 2.38 15.64
CA VAL A 210 24.94 3.25 15.10
C VAL A 210 24.90 4.55 15.91
N GLN A 211 25.16 5.67 15.25
CA GLN A 211 25.15 7.00 15.88
C GLN A 211 23.78 7.65 15.68
N LYS A 212 23.12 8.06 16.77
CA LYS A 212 21.77 8.65 16.73
C LYS A 212 21.70 9.96 15.95
N ASP A 213 22.74 10.76 16.00
CA ASP A 213 22.85 12.03 15.25
C ASP A 213 23.08 11.83 13.75
N LEU A 214 23.47 10.63 13.33
CA LEU A 214 23.60 10.24 11.92
C LEU A 214 22.38 9.50 11.37
N THR A 215 21.32 9.31 12.16
CA THR A 215 20.08 8.67 11.73
C THR A 215 18.92 9.67 11.73
N ALA A 216 18.13 9.68 10.66
CA ALA A 216 16.95 10.54 10.53
C ALA A 216 15.89 9.93 9.64
N TYR A 217 14.66 10.44 9.70
CA TYR A 217 13.57 10.10 8.81
C TYR A 217 13.37 11.20 7.77
N GLY A 218 13.35 10.83 6.49
CA GLY A 218 13.26 11.75 5.36
C GLY A 218 11.86 11.81 4.74
N TYR A 219 10.94 10.95 5.15
CA TYR A 219 9.54 10.92 4.70
C TYR A 219 9.38 10.83 3.17
N TYR A 220 10.40 10.32 2.47
CA TYR A 220 10.46 10.24 1.01
C TYR A 220 10.31 11.60 0.29
N VAL A 221 10.64 12.70 0.97
CA VAL A 221 10.55 14.06 0.46
C VAL A 221 11.94 14.62 0.22
N SER A 222 12.20 15.14 -0.99
CA SER A 222 13.50 15.67 -1.39
C SER A 222 14.00 16.82 -0.50
N ASP A 223 13.10 17.65 -0.01
CA ASP A 223 13.44 18.77 0.88
C ASP A 223 13.91 18.30 2.27
N SER A 224 13.38 17.20 2.75
CA SER A 224 13.88 16.53 3.96
C SER A 224 15.36 16.11 3.80
N ALA A 225 15.71 15.53 2.64
CA ALA A 225 17.09 15.17 2.35
C ALA A 225 18.01 16.40 2.32
N LYS A 226 17.57 17.50 1.69
CA LYS A 226 18.31 18.78 1.68
C LYS A 226 18.55 19.33 3.07
N TYR A 227 17.63 19.11 4.01
CA TYR A 227 17.76 19.54 5.40
C TYR A 227 18.72 18.64 6.18
N HIS A 228 18.57 17.32 6.08
CA HIS A 228 19.30 16.37 6.92
C HIS A 228 20.72 16.06 6.43
N VAL A 229 20.95 15.95 5.11
CA VAL A 229 22.23 15.52 4.55
C VAL A 229 23.37 16.53 4.72
N PRO A 230 23.20 17.84 4.53
CA PRO A 230 24.31 18.79 4.59
C PRO A 230 25.06 18.83 5.93
N GLY A 231 24.39 18.55 7.03
CA GLY A 231 24.99 18.54 8.35
C GLY A 231 25.70 17.23 8.72
N ARG A 232 25.49 16.16 7.94
CA ARG A 232 25.91 14.80 8.24
C ARG A 232 26.97 14.24 7.28
N SER A 233 27.19 14.90 6.13
CA SER A 233 28.12 14.41 5.10
C SER A 233 29.51 15.00 5.28
N GLU A 234 30.51 14.15 5.59
CA GLU A 234 31.91 14.55 5.66
C GLU A 234 32.47 14.93 4.28
N GLU A 235 32.05 14.28 3.21
CA GLU A 235 32.50 14.56 1.85
C GLU A 235 32.16 15.99 1.39
N ARG A 236 31.03 16.54 1.83
CA ARG A 236 30.66 17.95 1.54
C ARG A 236 31.53 18.93 2.31
N ARG A 237 32.10 18.59 3.47
CA ARG A 237 33.04 19.45 4.19
C ARG A 237 34.35 19.56 3.41
N VAL A 238 34.87 18.43 2.92
CA VAL A 238 36.08 18.39 2.07
C VAL A 238 35.88 19.18 0.76
N GLY A 239 34.72 19.04 0.09
CA GLY A 239 34.42 19.78 -1.13
C GLY A 239 34.26 21.31 -0.94
N LYS A 240 33.90 21.79 0.25
CA LYS A 240 33.88 23.23 0.56
C LYS A 240 35.27 23.79 0.82
N GLU A 241 36.14 23.03 1.45
CA GLU A 241 37.51 23.43 1.69
C GLU A 241 38.35 23.52 0.40
N CYS A 242 38.09 22.64 -0.58
CA CYS A 242 38.73 22.72 -1.90
C CYS A 242 38.29 23.91 -2.77
N ARG A 243 37.15 24.54 -2.48
CA ARG A 243 36.65 25.73 -3.23
C ARG A 243 37.11 27.06 -2.66
N SER A 244 37.79 27.04 -1.51
CA SER A 244 38.30 28.26 -0.83
C SER A 244 39.78 28.47 -0.97
N ARG A 245 40.44 27.83 -1.97
CA ARG A 245 41.84 28.07 -2.32
C ARG A 245 41.99 28.55 -3.76
#